data_fc48b3d709cd3e29fb265d7ab68477f9
#
_entry.id   fc48b3d709cd3e29fb265d7ab68477f9
#
_cell.length_a   1.000
_cell.length_b   1.000
_cell.length_c   1.000
_cell.angle_alpha   90.00
_cell.angle_beta   90.00
_cell.angle_gamma   90.00
#
_symmetry.space_group_name_H-M   'P 1'
#
loop_
_entity.id
_entity.type
_entity.pdbx_description
1 polymer ?
#
loop_
_entity_poly.entity_id
_entity_poly.type
_entity_poly.pdbx_seq_one_letter_code
_entity_poly.pdbx_strand_id
1 'polypeptide(L)'
;EDHIGGASEVIESLEVVNLIMPDAVSSSAAFSRLLDSVEKKGVDAHIAAPGDTYSVGDLQIEILSPLEESYENTNDYSAVVHARFGGVTFLFTGDAEAAVEKALLEEYPSSKLRSDVLKVGHHGSKTSSTEAFLNAVPPEIAVIEVGADNSYGHPSQKVLDRLDALGSRVYRTDISGNIVLTTDGDTIDAVTEKD
;
A
#
# COMPACT_ATOMS: atom_id res chain seq x y z
N GLU A 1 -8.30 4.55 10.87
CA GLU A 1 -7.44 5.59 11.50
C GLU A 1 -5.95 5.29 11.32
N ASP A 2 -5.56 4.05 11.27
CA ASP A 2 -4.19 3.55 11.15
C ASP A 2 -3.50 3.93 9.82
N HIS A 3 -4.26 4.23 8.75
CA HIS A 3 -3.71 4.72 7.48
C HIS A 3 -3.62 6.24 7.38
N ILE A 4 -4.50 6.98 8.06
CA ILE A 4 -4.62 8.44 7.88
C ILE A 4 -4.38 9.24 9.16
N GLY A 5 -4.08 8.57 10.28
CA GLY A 5 -3.97 9.22 11.59
C GLY A 5 -2.94 10.36 11.65
N GLY A 6 -1.82 10.21 10.94
CA GLY A 6 -0.77 11.22 10.83
C GLY A 6 -0.84 12.11 9.58
N ALA A 7 -1.79 11.89 8.68
CA ALA A 7 -1.82 12.57 7.38
C ALA A 7 -2.00 14.10 7.51
N SER A 8 -2.81 14.56 8.46
CA SER A 8 -2.98 15.99 8.74
C SER A 8 -1.68 16.66 9.16
N GLU A 9 -0.86 16.01 9.99
CA GLU A 9 0.44 16.53 10.43
C GLU A 9 1.43 16.63 9.27
N VAL A 10 1.42 15.66 8.37
CA VAL A 10 2.24 15.68 7.14
C VAL A 10 1.85 16.87 6.27
N ILE A 11 0.55 17.06 6.01
CA ILE A 11 0.04 18.18 5.20
C ILE A 11 0.33 19.53 5.86
N GLU A 12 0.25 19.62 7.18
CA GLU A 12 0.53 20.87 7.89
C GLU A 12 2.02 21.21 7.94
N SER A 13 2.88 20.21 8.00
CA SER A 13 4.33 20.37 8.20
C SER A 13 5.13 20.45 6.91
N LEU A 14 4.63 19.86 5.83
CA LEU A 14 5.31 19.82 4.54
C LEU A 14 4.55 20.58 3.46
N GLU A 15 5.22 20.89 2.36
CA GLU A 15 4.59 21.40 1.15
C GLU A 15 4.01 20.21 0.37
N VAL A 16 2.71 19.96 0.56
CA VAL A 16 1.95 18.94 -0.18
C VAL A 16 1.14 19.64 -1.26
N VAL A 17 1.40 19.31 -2.51
CA VAL A 17 0.70 19.92 -3.66
C VAL A 17 -0.53 19.11 -4.02
N ASN A 18 -0.40 17.79 -4.11
CA ASN A 18 -1.48 16.88 -4.50
C ASN A 18 -1.71 15.82 -3.41
N LEU A 19 -2.95 15.48 -3.17
CA LEU A 19 -3.39 14.34 -2.38
C LEU A 19 -4.23 13.43 -3.25
N ILE A 20 -3.91 12.15 -3.30
CA ILE A 20 -4.71 11.13 -3.97
C ILE A 20 -5.34 10.26 -2.90
N MET A 21 -6.64 10.11 -2.91
CA MET A 21 -7.39 9.37 -1.90
C MET A 21 -8.51 8.56 -2.54
N PRO A 22 -8.95 7.44 -1.95
CA PRO A 22 -10.10 6.69 -2.44
C PRO A 22 -11.40 7.49 -2.27
N ASP A 23 -12.42 7.19 -3.07
CA ASP A 23 -13.79 7.72 -2.90
C ASP A 23 -14.49 6.99 -1.74
N ALA A 24 -13.99 7.23 -0.54
CA ALA A 24 -14.51 6.65 0.69
C ALA A 24 -14.67 7.74 1.75
N VAL A 25 -15.82 7.74 2.42
CA VAL A 25 -16.14 8.70 3.48
C VAL A 25 -16.07 8.01 4.84
N SER A 26 -15.45 8.70 5.80
CA SER A 26 -15.38 8.24 7.19
C SER A 26 -15.88 9.31 8.14
N SER A 27 -16.55 8.89 9.22
CA SER A 27 -16.96 9.78 10.32
C SER A 27 -15.87 9.90 11.40
N SER A 28 -14.66 9.38 11.15
CA SER A 28 -13.58 9.42 12.14
C SER A 28 -13.03 10.84 12.31
N ALA A 29 -12.56 11.16 13.52
CA ALA A 29 -11.90 12.41 13.79
C ALA A 29 -10.61 12.61 12.98
N ALA A 30 -9.91 11.52 12.64
CA ALA A 30 -8.73 11.57 11.78
C ALA A 30 -9.08 12.02 10.36
N PHE A 31 -10.18 11.51 9.80
CA PHE A 31 -10.65 11.91 8.47
C PHE A 31 -11.08 13.39 8.46
N SER A 32 -11.81 13.85 9.48
CA SER A 32 -12.18 15.27 9.58
C SER A 32 -10.95 16.19 9.65
N ARG A 33 -9.95 15.84 10.48
CA ARG A 33 -8.70 16.63 10.56
C ARG A 33 -7.94 16.63 9.23
N LEU A 34 -7.93 15.51 8.50
CA LEU A 34 -7.32 15.45 7.18
C LEU A 34 -7.98 16.46 6.23
N LEU A 35 -9.32 16.46 6.13
CA LEU A 35 -10.06 17.37 5.26
C LEU A 35 -9.86 18.85 5.65
N ASP A 36 -9.86 19.16 6.95
CA ASP A 36 -9.58 20.51 7.46
C ASP A 36 -8.17 20.98 7.05
N SER A 37 -7.18 20.09 7.10
CA SER A 37 -5.80 20.40 6.71
C SER A 37 -5.67 20.60 5.20
N VAL A 38 -6.35 19.78 4.39
CA VAL A 38 -6.41 19.90 2.93
C VAL A 38 -7.00 21.25 2.53
N GLU A 39 -8.15 21.63 3.10
CA GLU A 39 -8.80 22.91 2.82
C GLU A 39 -7.91 24.09 3.26
N LYS A 40 -7.39 24.05 4.49
CA LYS A 40 -6.54 25.10 5.07
C LYS A 40 -5.27 25.37 4.26
N LYS A 41 -4.67 24.32 3.71
CA LYS A 41 -3.42 24.39 2.95
C LYS A 41 -3.63 24.56 1.44
N GLY A 42 -4.87 24.39 0.96
CA GLY A 42 -5.19 24.46 -0.46
C GLY A 42 -4.56 23.32 -1.26
N VAL A 43 -4.50 22.12 -0.68
CA VAL A 43 -3.97 20.93 -1.35
C VAL A 43 -4.97 20.47 -2.41
N ASP A 44 -4.48 20.16 -3.61
CA ASP A 44 -5.30 19.56 -4.66
C ASP A 44 -5.60 18.09 -4.31
N ALA A 45 -6.87 17.82 -3.97
CA ALA A 45 -7.33 16.47 -3.63
C ALA A 45 -8.00 15.80 -4.82
N HIS A 46 -7.51 14.63 -5.20
CA HIS A 46 -8.00 13.84 -6.32
C HIS A 46 -8.52 12.49 -5.84
N ILE A 47 -9.63 12.05 -6.41
CA ILE A 47 -10.11 10.68 -6.18
C ILE A 47 -9.26 9.73 -7.02
N ALA A 48 -8.75 8.69 -6.38
CA ALA A 48 -7.98 7.64 -7.04
C ALA A 48 -8.85 6.89 -8.05
N ALA A 49 -8.46 6.90 -9.31
CA ALA A 49 -9.14 6.17 -10.37
C ALA A 49 -8.19 5.20 -11.07
N PRO A 50 -8.64 3.98 -11.42
CA PRO A 50 -7.81 3.02 -12.14
C PRO A 50 -7.32 3.61 -13.47
N GLY A 51 -6.02 3.47 -13.74
CA GLY A 51 -5.39 4.00 -14.94
C GLY A 51 -4.85 5.42 -14.79
N ASP A 52 -5.13 6.13 -13.69
CA ASP A 52 -4.47 7.40 -13.40
C ASP A 52 -2.97 7.19 -13.25
N THR A 53 -2.21 8.09 -13.88
CA THR A 53 -0.76 8.04 -13.84
C THR A 53 -0.17 9.36 -13.39
N TYR A 54 0.87 9.29 -12.57
CA TYR A 54 1.62 10.44 -12.06
C TYR A 54 3.10 10.22 -12.27
N SER A 55 3.86 11.31 -12.41
CA SER A 55 5.31 11.26 -12.55
C SER A 55 5.98 12.27 -11.63
N VAL A 56 7.04 11.84 -10.93
CA VAL A 56 7.90 12.70 -10.13
C VAL A 56 9.34 12.42 -10.53
N GLY A 57 9.90 13.25 -11.41
CA GLY A 57 11.15 12.93 -12.07
C GLY A 57 11.02 11.64 -12.87
N ASP A 58 11.89 10.68 -12.62
CA ASP A 58 11.87 9.36 -13.27
C ASP A 58 10.95 8.33 -12.58
N LEU A 59 10.38 8.68 -11.41
CA LEU A 59 9.39 7.85 -10.74
C LEU A 59 8.06 7.91 -11.50
N GLN A 60 7.54 6.75 -11.88
CA GLN A 60 6.23 6.56 -12.48
C GLN A 60 5.31 5.90 -11.46
N ILE A 61 4.12 6.44 -11.29
CA ILE A 61 3.10 5.95 -10.36
C ILE A 61 1.82 5.71 -11.17
N GLU A 62 1.18 4.58 -10.94
CA GLU A 62 -0.11 4.24 -11.56
C GLU A 62 -1.07 3.71 -10.50
N ILE A 63 -2.31 4.15 -10.56
CA ILE A 63 -3.40 3.67 -9.72
C ILE A 63 -4.05 2.46 -10.40
N LEU A 64 -4.16 1.34 -9.70
CA LEU A 64 -4.73 0.11 -10.23
C LEU A 64 -6.11 -0.22 -9.64
N SER A 65 -6.48 0.34 -8.51
CA SER A 65 -7.75 0.14 -7.79
C SER A 65 -8.13 1.45 -7.09
N PRO A 66 -9.42 1.71 -6.80
CA PRO A 66 -10.59 0.81 -6.84
C PRO A 66 -11.08 0.49 -8.27
N LEU A 67 -11.49 -0.76 -8.52
CA LEU A 67 -12.01 -1.21 -9.84
C LEU A 67 -13.54 -1.19 -9.90
N GLU A 68 -14.22 -1.17 -8.77
CA GLU A 68 -15.68 -1.16 -8.67
C GLU A 68 -16.17 0.20 -8.15
N GLU A 69 -17.38 0.58 -8.55
CA GLU A 69 -18.01 1.82 -8.08
C GLU A 69 -18.36 1.78 -6.58
N SER A 70 -18.58 0.59 -6.03
CA SER A 70 -18.90 0.42 -4.61
C SER A 70 -18.46 -0.94 -4.08
N TYR A 71 -18.08 -0.97 -2.82
CA TYR A 71 -17.69 -2.16 -2.08
C TYR A 71 -18.49 -2.27 -0.78
N GLU A 72 -18.77 -3.49 -0.36
CA GLU A 72 -19.39 -3.75 0.95
C GLU A 72 -18.44 -3.49 2.12
N ASN A 73 -17.15 -3.79 1.89
CA ASN A 73 -16.08 -3.59 2.86
C ASN A 73 -15.30 -2.30 2.55
N THR A 74 -15.14 -1.45 3.57
CA THR A 74 -14.39 -0.19 3.44
C THR A 74 -12.92 -0.42 3.02
N ASN A 75 -12.30 -1.52 3.43
CA ASN A 75 -10.94 -1.86 3.05
C ASN A 75 -10.76 -2.03 1.54
N ASP A 76 -11.79 -2.49 0.85
CA ASP A 76 -11.77 -2.74 -0.59
C ASP A 76 -11.79 -1.45 -1.44
N TYR A 77 -12.06 -0.28 -0.82
CA TYR A 77 -11.82 1.03 -1.45
C TYR A 77 -10.34 1.42 -1.50
N SER A 78 -9.43 0.59 -1.03
CA SER A 78 -8.00 0.86 -1.05
C SER A 78 -7.49 1.23 -2.43
N ALA A 79 -6.82 2.37 -2.54
CA ALA A 79 -6.05 2.72 -3.72
C ALA A 79 -4.85 1.78 -3.82
N VAL A 80 -4.90 0.86 -4.78
CA VAL A 80 -3.73 0.02 -5.09
C VAL A 80 -2.83 0.78 -6.03
N VAL A 81 -1.59 0.95 -5.63
CA VAL A 81 -0.62 1.81 -6.32
C VAL A 81 0.56 0.97 -6.80
N HIS A 82 0.84 1.04 -8.10
CA HIS A 82 2.06 0.50 -8.69
C HIS A 82 3.02 1.65 -8.98
N ALA A 83 4.21 1.58 -8.39
CA ALA A 83 5.25 2.58 -8.58
C ALA A 83 6.48 1.94 -9.23
N ARG A 84 7.12 2.65 -10.17
CA ARG A 84 8.32 2.19 -10.87
C ARG A 84 9.36 3.29 -10.93
N PHE A 85 10.58 2.94 -10.55
CA PHE A 85 11.76 3.78 -10.74
C PHE A 85 12.87 2.97 -11.40
N GLY A 86 13.23 3.32 -12.61
CA GLY A 86 14.15 2.52 -13.43
C GLY A 86 13.59 1.12 -13.70
N GLY A 87 14.34 0.09 -13.31
CA GLY A 87 13.94 -1.31 -13.39
C GLY A 87 13.21 -1.83 -12.15
N VAL A 88 13.18 -1.06 -11.05
CA VAL A 88 12.62 -1.48 -9.76
C VAL A 88 11.16 -1.08 -9.64
N THR A 89 10.34 -2.00 -9.14
CA THR A 89 8.90 -1.85 -9.01
C THR A 89 8.40 -2.10 -7.59
N PHE A 90 7.40 -1.31 -7.19
CA PHE A 90 6.74 -1.39 -5.90
C PHE A 90 5.24 -1.54 -6.10
N LEU A 91 4.59 -2.39 -5.31
CA LEU A 91 3.15 -2.50 -5.25
C LEU A 91 2.66 -2.24 -3.82
N PHE A 92 1.84 -1.21 -3.68
CA PHE A 92 1.20 -0.84 -2.43
C PHE A 92 -0.28 -1.21 -2.52
N THR A 93 -0.72 -2.11 -1.67
CA THR A 93 -2.08 -2.68 -1.76
C THR A 93 -3.04 -2.12 -0.70
N GLY A 94 -2.59 -1.19 0.16
CA GLY A 94 -3.42 -0.70 1.25
C GLY A 94 -3.94 -1.86 2.11
N ASP A 95 -5.23 -1.85 2.35
CA ASP A 95 -5.96 -2.91 3.05
C ASP A 95 -6.87 -3.72 2.12
N ALA A 96 -6.62 -3.65 0.80
CA ALA A 96 -7.34 -4.44 -0.18
C ALA A 96 -7.39 -5.92 0.22
N GLU A 97 -8.58 -6.50 0.18
CA GLU A 97 -8.83 -7.88 0.55
C GLU A 97 -8.96 -8.80 -0.69
N ALA A 98 -9.27 -10.06 -0.45
CA ALA A 98 -9.30 -11.09 -1.49
C ALA A 98 -10.21 -10.76 -2.70
N ALA A 99 -11.27 -9.97 -2.49
CA ALA A 99 -12.16 -9.54 -3.57
C ALA A 99 -11.43 -8.61 -4.54
N VAL A 100 -10.70 -7.62 -4.03
CA VAL A 100 -9.92 -6.68 -4.84
C VAL A 100 -8.74 -7.39 -5.50
N GLU A 101 -8.02 -8.25 -4.77
CA GLU A 101 -6.93 -9.06 -5.34
C GLU A 101 -7.39 -9.89 -6.52
N LYS A 102 -8.59 -10.52 -6.41
CA LYS A 102 -9.19 -11.28 -7.51
C LYS A 102 -9.52 -10.36 -8.70
N ALA A 103 -10.15 -9.21 -8.45
CA ALA A 103 -10.47 -8.25 -9.50
C ALA A 103 -9.21 -7.74 -10.22
N LEU A 104 -8.13 -7.46 -9.49
CA LEU A 104 -6.84 -7.08 -10.07
C LEU A 104 -6.27 -8.17 -11.00
N LEU A 105 -6.39 -9.45 -10.59
CA LEU A 105 -5.93 -10.58 -11.41
C LEU A 105 -6.79 -10.81 -12.66
N GLU A 106 -8.05 -10.44 -12.63
CA GLU A 106 -8.97 -10.50 -13.76
C GLU A 106 -8.76 -9.33 -14.74
N GLU A 107 -8.49 -8.13 -14.22
CA GLU A 107 -8.31 -6.90 -15.01
C GLU A 107 -6.91 -6.80 -15.63
N TYR A 108 -5.87 -7.14 -14.87
CA TYR A 108 -4.49 -6.91 -15.29
C TYR A 108 -3.70 -8.21 -15.51
N PRO A 109 -2.86 -8.28 -16.55
CA PRO A 109 -1.94 -9.41 -16.68
C PRO A 109 -0.92 -9.41 -15.54
N SER A 110 -0.46 -10.60 -15.13
CA SER A 110 0.53 -10.75 -14.05
C SER A 110 1.81 -9.94 -14.28
N SER A 111 2.21 -9.73 -15.54
CA SER A 111 3.37 -8.90 -15.89
C SER A 111 3.21 -7.42 -15.48
N LYS A 112 1.97 -6.94 -15.34
CA LYS A 112 1.64 -5.59 -14.88
C LYS A 112 1.65 -5.49 -13.36
N LEU A 113 1.19 -6.55 -12.69
CA LEU A 113 1.08 -6.59 -11.23
C LEU A 113 2.38 -6.99 -10.54
N ARG A 114 3.26 -7.72 -11.26
CA ARG A 114 4.54 -8.18 -10.69
C ARG A 114 5.37 -7.01 -10.19
N SER A 115 5.87 -7.15 -8.97
CA SER A 115 6.64 -6.10 -8.30
C SER A 115 7.76 -6.70 -7.45
N ASP A 116 8.89 -6.01 -7.41
CA ASP A 116 10.05 -6.42 -6.62
C ASP A 116 9.80 -6.24 -5.13
N VAL A 117 9.04 -5.18 -4.79
CA VAL A 117 8.63 -4.87 -3.42
C VAL A 117 7.11 -4.87 -3.32
N LEU A 118 6.58 -5.60 -2.34
CA LEU A 118 5.17 -5.60 -1.98
C LEU A 118 4.99 -5.02 -0.58
N LYS A 119 4.21 -3.94 -0.44
CA LYS A 119 3.54 -3.66 0.83
C LYS A 119 2.41 -4.66 1.00
N VAL A 120 2.54 -5.55 1.96
CA VAL A 120 1.59 -6.63 2.20
C VAL A 120 0.22 -6.06 2.62
N GLY A 121 -0.83 -6.56 1.99
CA GLY A 121 -2.19 -6.08 2.19
C GLY A 121 -2.68 -6.28 3.62
N HIS A 122 -3.43 -5.30 4.12
CA HIS A 122 -4.17 -5.34 5.39
C HIS A 122 -3.29 -5.84 6.57
N HIS A 123 -2.09 -5.28 6.68
CA HIS A 123 -1.11 -5.60 7.74
C HIS A 123 -0.79 -7.09 7.89
N GLY A 124 -0.94 -7.87 6.81
CA GLY A 124 -0.78 -9.32 6.84
C GLY A 124 -2.01 -10.07 7.37
N SER A 125 -3.21 -9.49 7.27
CA SER A 125 -4.48 -10.16 7.58
C SER A 125 -4.66 -11.44 6.75
N LYS A 126 -5.32 -12.43 7.34
CA LYS A 126 -5.72 -13.65 6.62
C LYS A 126 -6.71 -13.42 5.48
N THR A 127 -7.35 -12.25 5.44
CA THR A 127 -8.33 -11.86 4.41
C THR A 127 -7.68 -11.31 3.16
N SER A 128 -6.38 -10.98 3.22
CA SER A 128 -5.57 -10.45 2.13
C SER A 128 -4.40 -11.39 1.78
N SER A 129 -3.61 -11.00 0.80
CA SER A 129 -2.41 -11.71 0.35
C SER A 129 -2.73 -13.17 0.05
N THR A 130 -3.75 -13.37 -0.80
CA THR A 130 -4.19 -14.70 -1.21
C THR A 130 -3.07 -15.44 -1.95
N GLU A 131 -3.11 -16.76 -1.92
CA GLU A 131 -2.12 -17.60 -2.63
C GLU A 131 -2.10 -17.30 -4.13
N ALA A 132 -3.28 -17.09 -4.73
CA ALA A 132 -3.39 -16.74 -6.14
C ALA A 132 -2.74 -15.40 -6.46
N PHE A 133 -2.98 -14.39 -5.63
CA PHE A 133 -2.39 -13.07 -5.80
C PHE A 133 -0.88 -13.10 -5.62
N LEU A 134 -0.38 -13.66 -4.53
CA LEU A 134 1.06 -13.74 -4.26
C LEU A 134 1.82 -14.56 -5.32
N ASN A 135 1.22 -15.61 -5.88
CA ASN A 135 1.82 -16.35 -6.98
C ASN A 135 1.89 -15.55 -8.29
N ALA A 136 0.96 -14.62 -8.50
CA ALA A 136 0.97 -13.71 -9.65
C ALA A 136 1.93 -12.52 -9.46
N VAL A 137 2.14 -12.12 -8.20
CA VAL A 137 3.00 -11.01 -7.78
C VAL A 137 4.07 -11.53 -6.81
N PRO A 138 4.98 -12.44 -7.22
CA PRO A 138 5.98 -12.99 -6.31
C PRO A 138 7.03 -11.91 -5.96
N PRO A 139 6.91 -11.22 -4.81
CA PRO A 139 7.83 -10.14 -4.47
C PRO A 139 9.16 -10.70 -3.98
N GLU A 140 10.26 -10.03 -4.31
CA GLU A 140 11.55 -10.29 -3.67
C GLU A 140 11.54 -9.83 -2.20
N ILE A 141 10.95 -8.65 -1.97
CA ILE A 141 10.82 -8.05 -0.64
C ILE A 141 9.34 -7.84 -0.32
N ALA A 142 8.93 -8.32 0.84
CA ALA A 142 7.59 -8.08 1.39
C ALA A 142 7.70 -7.25 2.67
N VAL A 143 7.01 -6.11 2.73
CA VAL A 143 6.98 -5.24 3.91
C VAL A 143 5.61 -5.35 4.57
N ILE A 144 5.60 -5.64 5.86
CA ILE A 144 4.39 -5.71 6.69
C ILE A 144 4.46 -4.57 7.71
N GLU A 145 3.60 -3.59 7.54
CA GLU A 145 3.40 -2.50 8.50
C GLU A 145 2.39 -2.96 9.56
N VAL A 146 2.85 -3.19 10.77
CA VAL A 146 2.02 -3.74 11.84
C VAL A 146 2.54 -3.30 13.20
N GLY A 147 1.65 -3.03 14.14
CA GLY A 147 2.02 -2.67 15.51
C GLY A 147 2.42 -3.89 16.35
N ALA A 148 3.44 -3.75 17.19
CA ALA A 148 3.92 -4.82 18.06
C ALA A 148 2.84 -5.35 19.02
N ASP A 149 1.97 -4.47 19.50
CA ASP A 149 0.92 -4.80 20.46
C ASP A 149 -0.48 -4.86 19.80
N ASN A 150 -0.54 -5.14 18.47
CA ASN A 150 -1.83 -5.22 17.83
C ASN A 150 -2.70 -6.36 18.37
N SER A 151 -3.98 -6.09 18.56
CA SER A 151 -4.95 -7.07 19.09
C SER A 151 -5.60 -7.94 17.99
N TYR A 152 -5.28 -7.68 16.72
CA TYR A 152 -5.90 -8.38 15.58
C TYR A 152 -5.24 -9.71 15.24
N GLY A 153 -4.06 -9.98 15.82
CA GLY A 153 -3.26 -11.16 15.51
C GLY A 153 -2.60 -11.08 14.12
N HIS A 154 -2.27 -9.88 13.69
CA HIS A 154 -1.51 -9.62 12.47
C HIS A 154 -0.01 -9.56 12.75
N PRO A 155 0.85 -9.98 11.79
CA PRO A 155 0.47 -10.70 10.58
C PRO A 155 0.03 -12.14 10.90
N SER A 156 -0.92 -12.66 10.12
CA SER A 156 -1.36 -14.05 10.27
C SER A 156 -0.27 -15.02 9.82
N GLN A 157 -0.13 -16.14 10.53
CA GLN A 157 0.86 -17.17 10.17
C GLN A 157 0.68 -17.65 8.74
N LYS A 158 -0.58 -17.72 8.27
CA LYS A 158 -0.90 -18.15 6.89
C LYS A 158 -0.29 -17.24 5.82
N VAL A 159 -0.23 -15.93 6.06
CA VAL A 159 0.41 -14.98 5.13
C VAL A 159 1.93 -15.13 5.19
N LEU A 160 2.49 -15.27 6.40
CA LEU A 160 3.93 -15.50 6.56
C LEU A 160 4.38 -16.80 5.87
N ASP A 161 3.63 -17.89 6.02
CA ASP A 161 3.94 -19.17 5.39
C ASP A 161 3.92 -19.07 3.84
N ARG A 162 2.99 -18.28 3.29
CA ARG A 162 2.92 -18.04 1.83
C ARG A 162 4.12 -17.25 1.31
N LEU A 163 4.50 -16.20 2.04
CA LEU A 163 5.66 -15.37 1.66
C LEU A 163 6.97 -16.16 1.77
N ASP A 164 7.11 -16.99 2.82
CA ASP A 164 8.25 -17.89 3.00
C ASP A 164 8.33 -18.93 1.86
N ALA A 165 7.19 -19.51 1.47
CA ALA A 165 7.12 -20.47 0.36
C ALA A 165 7.54 -19.86 -1.00
N LEU A 166 7.40 -18.54 -1.18
CA LEU A 166 7.87 -17.79 -2.34
C LEU A 166 9.35 -17.39 -2.24
N GLY A 167 9.97 -17.56 -1.08
CA GLY A 167 11.34 -17.11 -0.82
C GLY A 167 11.47 -15.59 -0.66
N SER A 168 10.38 -14.89 -0.37
CA SER A 168 10.40 -13.44 -0.15
C SER A 168 11.15 -13.08 1.13
N ARG A 169 11.96 -12.02 1.07
CA ARG A 169 12.54 -11.40 2.28
C ARG A 169 11.46 -10.56 2.96
N VAL A 170 11.05 -10.97 4.16
CA VAL A 170 9.97 -10.30 4.91
C VAL A 170 10.54 -9.35 5.94
N TYR A 171 10.16 -8.07 5.85
CA TYR A 171 10.43 -7.05 6.84
C TYR A 171 9.12 -6.69 7.56
N ARG A 172 9.18 -6.54 8.91
CA ARG A 172 8.01 -6.26 9.73
C ARG A 172 8.30 -5.12 10.69
N THR A 173 7.43 -4.10 10.73
CA THR A 173 7.63 -2.93 11.59
C THR A 173 7.52 -3.24 13.09
N ASP A 174 6.75 -4.27 13.49
CA ASP A 174 6.65 -4.73 14.88
C ASP A 174 7.94 -5.36 15.43
N ILE A 175 8.81 -5.85 14.54
CA ILE A 175 10.11 -6.44 14.87
C ILE A 175 11.23 -5.44 14.61
N SER A 176 11.29 -4.92 13.39
CA SER A 176 12.42 -4.15 12.87
C SER A 176 12.31 -2.64 13.12
N GLY A 177 11.19 -2.15 13.69
CA GLY A 177 10.95 -0.71 13.83
C GLY A 177 10.77 -0.03 12.49
N ASN A 178 11.40 1.11 12.27
CA ASN A 178 11.37 1.78 10.97
C ASN A 178 12.14 0.97 9.92
N ILE A 179 11.54 0.85 8.73
CA ILE A 179 12.13 0.15 7.58
C ILE A 179 12.26 1.17 6.46
N VAL A 180 13.47 1.36 5.97
CA VAL A 180 13.75 2.26 4.86
C VAL A 180 14.27 1.43 3.69
N LEU A 181 13.53 1.46 2.58
CA LEU A 181 13.97 0.88 1.32
C LEU A 181 14.40 2.01 0.40
N THR A 182 15.58 1.88 -0.18
CA THR A 182 16.11 2.83 -1.16
C THR A 182 16.47 2.11 -2.44
N THR A 183 16.33 2.80 -3.57
CA THR A 183 16.71 2.25 -4.87
C THR A 183 17.37 3.31 -5.75
N ASP A 184 18.32 2.88 -6.55
CA ASP A 184 18.92 3.65 -7.64
C ASP A 184 18.28 3.34 -9.00
N GLY A 185 17.26 2.47 -9.03
CA GLY A 185 16.57 1.99 -10.22
C GLY A 185 17.05 0.63 -10.73
N ASP A 186 18.14 0.08 -10.18
CA ASP A 186 18.68 -1.23 -10.51
C ASP A 186 18.70 -2.16 -9.30
N THR A 187 19.01 -1.62 -8.11
CA THR A 187 19.15 -2.36 -6.86
C THR A 187 18.25 -1.80 -5.78
N ILE A 188 17.98 -2.60 -4.75
CA ILE A 188 17.19 -2.21 -3.59
C ILE A 188 18.02 -2.47 -2.34
N ASP A 189 18.25 -1.41 -1.56
CA ASP A 189 18.86 -1.49 -0.25
C ASP A 189 17.79 -1.36 0.84
N ALA A 190 17.88 -2.20 1.88
CA ALA A 190 16.99 -2.18 3.03
C ALA A 190 17.75 -1.88 4.31
N VAL A 191 17.29 -0.88 5.05
CA VAL A 191 17.84 -0.52 6.36
C VAL A 191 16.71 -0.56 7.39
N THR A 192 16.96 -1.20 8.51
CA THR A 192 16.01 -1.32 9.62
C THR A 192 16.53 -0.60 10.86
N GLU A 193 15.63 -0.10 11.70
CA GLU A 193 15.98 0.56 12.96
C GLU A 193 16.50 -0.44 14.00
N LYS A 194 15.99 -1.67 13.97
CA LYS A 194 16.36 -2.77 14.87
C LYS A 194 16.84 -3.96 14.07
N ASP A 195 17.83 -4.66 14.60
CA ASP A 195 18.37 -5.90 14.03
C ASP A 195 17.43 -7.09 14.20
#